data_f403c96c23de4723e2ac82e4f415a6d3
#
_entry.id   f403c96c23de4723e2ac82e4f415a6d3
#
_cell.length_a   1.000
_cell.length_b   1.000
_cell.length_c   1.000
_cell.angle_alpha   90.00
_cell.angle_beta   90.00
_cell.angle_gamma   90.00
#
_symmetry.space_group_name_H-M   'P 1'
#
loop_
_entity.id
_entity.type
_entity.pdbx_description
1 polymer ?
#
loop_
_entity_poly.entity_id
_entity_poly.type
_entity_poly.pdbx_seq_one_letter_code
_entity_poly.pdbx_strand_id
1 'polypeptide(L)'
;MSKESFNKLKKMQSQDFKAYYKKSVKNICAIVFFITTTILSFISTDDIFMCFNIEHPSLMAKASLIIVLLFVSLFTAFITCLFCQENKRVLYEKEKCKITVEYGDFNNIISLQQVSEPYTVVIPINNSLEHLTDVSVTKPKSTHGIWLKTALRYYAENKEVFGEVSQRLSSDVLKNCSPESKQTAKVGDCFYIKNIYGVNYLLVVTCTLHKTQSECSDLQYFDGLQHMIEFLSKECDLQEKVYIPIIGGGYAFMNKSNQELLSVMIEMLVYNSNKLQHDIHVVIYDKLKKDIPLYYLNKYN
;
A
#
# COMPACT_ATOMS: atom_id res chain seq x y z
N MET A 1 -12.32 17.22 10.88
CA MET A 1 -12.78 15.83 11.21
C MET A 1 -13.73 15.94 12.39
N SER A 2 -14.97 15.46 12.28
CA SER A 2 -15.94 15.55 13.38
C SER A 2 -15.52 14.63 14.54
N LYS A 3 -15.88 15.00 15.78
CA LYS A 3 -15.61 14.19 16.98
C LYS A 3 -16.18 12.75 16.87
N GLU A 4 -17.23 12.63 16.10
CA GLU A 4 -17.92 11.37 15.80
C GLU A 4 -17.12 10.47 14.85
N SER A 5 -16.48 11.03 13.81
CA SER A 5 -15.58 10.32 12.91
C SER A 5 -14.34 9.83 13.64
N PHE A 6 -13.80 10.62 14.57
CA PHE A 6 -12.65 10.24 15.39
C PHE A 6 -12.98 9.08 16.34
N ASN A 7 -14.15 9.12 16.99
CA ASN A 7 -14.60 8.05 17.88
C ASN A 7 -14.91 6.75 17.11
N LYS A 8 -15.45 6.83 15.90
CA LYS A 8 -15.69 5.69 15.02
C LYS A 8 -14.37 5.03 14.58
N LEU A 9 -13.38 5.84 14.20
CA LEU A 9 -12.01 5.39 13.87
C LEU A 9 -11.34 4.69 15.05
N LYS A 10 -11.40 5.30 16.25
CA LYS A 10 -10.82 4.72 17.46
C LYS A 10 -11.50 3.40 17.86
N LYS A 11 -12.82 3.29 17.64
CA LYS A 11 -13.57 2.05 17.90
C LYS A 11 -13.21 0.96 16.90
N MET A 12 -13.05 1.30 15.60
CA MET A 12 -12.59 0.36 14.56
C MET A 12 -11.16 -0.13 14.85
N GLN A 13 -10.22 0.76 15.11
CA GLN A 13 -8.84 0.40 15.48
C GLN A 13 -8.80 -0.56 16.69
N SER A 14 -9.63 -0.31 17.70
CA SER A 14 -9.72 -1.17 18.87
C SER A 14 -10.25 -2.58 18.55
N GLN A 15 -11.23 -2.69 17.65
CA GLN A 15 -11.79 -3.99 17.25
C GLN A 15 -10.79 -4.78 16.39
N ASP A 16 -10.14 -4.14 15.45
CA ASP A 16 -9.17 -4.77 14.56
C ASP A 16 -7.90 -5.17 15.33
N PHE A 17 -7.42 -4.34 16.24
CA PHE A 17 -6.33 -4.70 17.14
C PHE A 17 -6.69 -5.91 17.99
N LYS A 18 -7.92 -5.98 18.51
CA LYS A 18 -8.39 -7.15 19.27
C LYS A 18 -8.42 -8.42 18.41
N ALA A 19 -8.87 -8.32 17.15
CA ALA A 19 -8.90 -9.47 16.24
C ALA A 19 -7.47 -9.95 15.92
N TYR A 20 -6.56 -9.03 15.61
CA TYR A 20 -5.16 -9.35 15.36
C TYR A 20 -4.47 -9.92 16.60
N TYR A 21 -4.67 -9.31 17.77
CA TYR A 21 -4.17 -9.81 19.03
C TYR A 21 -4.67 -11.22 19.32
N LYS A 22 -5.98 -11.47 19.15
CA LYS A 22 -6.58 -12.81 19.32
C LYS A 22 -5.95 -13.84 18.39
N LYS A 23 -5.70 -13.51 17.12
CA LYS A 23 -5.03 -14.38 16.15
C LYS A 23 -3.58 -14.66 16.57
N SER A 24 -2.84 -13.62 16.97
CA SER A 24 -1.44 -13.72 17.41
C SER A 24 -1.31 -14.52 18.71
N VAL A 25 -2.19 -14.28 19.69
CA VAL A 25 -2.25 -15.06 20.92
C VAL A 25 -2.48 -16.53 20.60
N LYS A 26 -3.45 -16.87 19.74
CA LYS A 26 -3.71 -18.26 19.35
C LYS A 26 -2.47 -18.93 18.78
N ASN A 27 -1.76 -18.27 17.87
CA ASN A 27 -0.56 -18.83 17.26
C ASN A 27 0.59 -18.98 18.25
N ILE A 28 0.84 -17.96 19.09
CA ILE A 28 1.92 -18.00 20.09
C ILE A 28 1.62 -19.03 21.16
N CYS A 29 0.37 -19.09 21.65
CA CYS A 29 -0.03 -20.14 22.61
C CYS A 29 0.12 -21.54 22.02
N ALA A 30 -0.22 -21.75 20.73
CA ALA A 30 -0.01 -23.03 20.07
C ALA A 30 1.48 -23.41 20.00
N ILE A 31 2.35 -22.45 19.65
CA ILE A 31 3.81 -22.66 19.59
C ILE A 31 4.36 -22.96 20.99
N VAL A 32 3.99 -22.15 22.00
CA VAL A 32 4.44 -22.35 23.38
C VAL A 32 3.93 -23.69 23.90
N PHE A 33 2.66 -24.04 23.64
CA PHE A 33 2.10 -25.34 24.03
C PHE A 33 2.88 -26.49 23.39
N PHE A 34 3.16 -26.41 22.09
CA PHE A 34 3.95 -27.42 21.37
C PHE A 34 5.35 -27.58 21.96
N ILE A 35 6.07 -26.47 22.18
CA ILE A 35 7.41 -26.49 22.77
C ILE A 35 7.36 -27.09 24.20
N THR A 36 6.39 -26.63 25.01
CA THR A 36 6.26 -27.11 26.40
C THR A 36 5.93 -28.60 26.44
N THR A 37 4.99 -29.08 25.62
CA THR A 37 4.66 -30.52 25.57
C THR A 37 5.84 -31.35 25.05
N THR A 38 6.63 -30.84 24.09
CA THR A 38 7.82 -31.50 23.62
C THR A 38 8.88 -31.61 24.73
N ILE A 39 9.14 -30.53 25.47
CA ILE A 39 10.07 -30.54 26.60
C ILE A 39 9.60 -31.51 27.69
N LEU A 40 8.32 -31.43 28.06
CA LEU A 40 7.75 -32.32 29.10
C LEU A 40 7.65 -33.79 28.67
N SER A 41 7.78 -34.09 27.37
CA SER A 41 7.89 -35.49 26.91
C SER A 41 9.28 -36.09 27.17
N PHE A 42 10.29 -35.27 27.36
CA PHE A 42 11.68 -35.70 27.66
C PHE A 42 12.10 -35.44 29.10
N ILE A 43 11.50 -34.45 29.76
CA ILE A 43 11.83 -34.02 31.12
C ILE A 43 10.56 -34.06 31.98
N SER A 44 10.58 -34.80 33.06
CA SER A 44 9.40 -34.82 33.97
C SER A 44 9.19 -33.46 34.65
N THR A 45 7.97 -33.13 35.00
CA THR A 45 7.69 -31.91 35.79
C THR A 45 8.44 -31.92 37.12
N ASP A 46 8.68 -33.10 37.69
CA ASP A 46 9.35 -33.26 38.99
C ASP A 46 10.85 -32.94 38.84
N ASP A 47 11.49 -33.27 37.69
CA ASP A 47 12.87 -32.91 37.42
C ASP A 47 13.04 -31.38 37.29
N ILE A 48 12.06 -30.69 36.69
CA ILE A 48 12.06 -29.23 36.62
C ILE A 48 12.00 -28.63 38.05
N PHE A 49 11.17 -29.15 38.94
CA PHE A 49 11.09 -28.64 40.28
C PHE A 49 12.33 -29.01 41.13
N MET A 50 12.97 -30.14 40.85
CA MET A 50 14.26 -30.49 41.47
C MET A 50 15.37 -29.52 41.12
N CYS A 51 15.39 -28.94 39.91
CA CYS A 51 16.35 -27.87 39.53
C CYS A 51 16.20 -26.63 40.43
N PHE A 52 15.05 -26.44 41.09
CA PHE A 52 14.80 -25.36 42.04
C PHE A 52 14.85 -25.82 43.50
N ASN A 53 15.43 -27.01 43.79
CA ASN A 53 15.48 -27.63 45.12
C ASN A 53 14.12 -27.90 45.77
N ILE A 54 13.11 -28.20 44.95
CA ILE A 54 11.77 -28.59 45.44
C ILE A 54 11.59 -30.08 45.24
N GLU A 55 11.81 -30.84 46.27
CA GLU A 55 11.82 -32.33 46.22
C GLU A 55 10.41 -32.94 46.01
N HIS A 56 9.35 -32.31 46.53
CA HIS A 56 7.96 -32.78 46.37
C HIS A 56 7.02 -31.64 45.98
N PRO A 57 6.91 -31.30 44.69
CA PRO A 57 6.04 -30.21 44.29
C PRO A 57 4.58 -30.55 44.51
N SER A 58 3.90 -29.71 45.30
CA SER A 58 2.46 -29.84 45.53
C SER A 58 1.67 -29.64 44.23
N LEU A 59 0.45 -30.15 44.16
CA LEU A 59 -0.45 -29.91 43.02
C LEU A 59 -0.62 -28.42 42.76
N MET A 60 -0.61 -27.56 43.80
CA MET A 60 -0.67 -26.13 43.68
C MET A 60 0.59 -25.52 43.00
N ALA A 61 1.78 -26.07 43.29
CA ALA A 61 3.01 -25.64 42.63
C ALA A 61 3.01 -25.96 41.13
N LYS A 62 2.53 -27.17 40.77
CA LYS A 62 2.37 -27.54 39.34
C LYS A 62 1.34 -26.66 38.61
N ALA A 63 0.22 -26.35 39.25
CA ALA A 63 -0.80 -25.46 38.71
C ALA A 63 -0.27 -24.02 38.54
N SER A 64 0.52 -23.50 39.49
CA SER A 64 1.11 -22.18 39.41
C SER A 64 2.10 -22.08 38.27
N LEU A 65 2.87 -23.11 37.94
CA LEU A 65 3.78 -23.14 36.78
C LEU A 65 3.00 -22.98 35.47
N ILE A 66 1.87 -23.69 35.33
CA ILE A 66 1.02 -23.56 34.14
C ILE A 66 0.47 -22.13 34.00
N ILE A 67 0.02 -21.51 35.11
CA ILE A 67 -0.47 -20.13 35.11
C ILE A 67 0.62 -19.16 34.70
N VAL A 68 1.84 -19.32 35.19
CA VAL A 68 3.00 -18.48 34.80
C VAL A 68 3.32 -18.63 33.32
N LEU A 69 3.33 -19.86 32.78
CA LEU A 69 3.56 -20.12 31.36
C LEU A 69 2.49 -19.47 30.48
N LEU A 70 1.22 -19.54 30.87
CA LEU A 70 0.12 -18.85 30.17
C LEU A 70 0.31 -17.32 30.18
N PHE A 71 0.65 -16.77 31.37
CA PHE A 71 0.89 -15.33 31.48
C PHE A 71 2.06 -14.88 30.62
N VAL A 72 3.19 -15.57 30.61
CA VAL A 72 4.33 -15.30 29.76
C VAL A 72 3.94 -15.38 28.27
N SER A 73 3.14 -16.37 27.89
CA SER A 73 2.66 -16.53 26.51
C SER A 73 1.80 -15.34 26.07
N LEU A 74 0.84 -14.93 26.92
CA LEU A 74 -0.03 -13.78 26.65
C LEU A 74 0.76 -12.47 26.59
N PHE A 75 1.73 -12.29 27.49
CA PHE A 75 2.60 -11.12 27.51
C PHE A 75 3.52 -11.07 26.28
N THR A 76 4.12 -12.20 25.90
CA THR A 76 4.93 -12.30 24.66
C THR A 76 4.09 -12.01 23.42
N ALA A 77 2.85 -12.53 23.35
CA ALA A 77 1.94 -12.21 22.27
C ALA A 77 1.62 -10.70 22.20
N PHE A 78 1.40 -10.06 23.35
CA PHE A 78 1.16 -8.63 23.44
C PHE A 78 2.37 -7.82 22.94
N ILE A 79 3.58 -8.14 23.39
CA ILE A 79 4.81 -7.53 22.97
C ILE A 79 5.02 -7.73 21.46
N THR A 80 4.81 -8.94 20.95
CA THR A 80 4.93 -9.23 19.52
C THR A 80 3.96 -8.36 18.70
N CYS A 81 2.71 -8.22 19.14
CA CYS A 81 1.73 -7.36 18.48
C CYS A 81 2.12 -5.88 18.49
N LEU A 82 2.80 -5.41 19.54
CA LEU A 82 3.27 -4.01 19.62
C LEU A 82 4.46 -3.71 18.71
N PHE A 83 5.40 -4.67 18.61
CA PHE A 83 6.69 -4.44 17.93
C PHE A 83 6.77 -5.05 16.53
N CYS A 84 6.10 -6.18 16.27
CA CYS A 84 6.08 -6.81 14.96
C CYS A 84 4.92 -6.30 14.12
N GLN A 85 4.93 -4.98 13.80
CA GLN A 85 4.01 -4.46 12.79
C GLN A 85 4.46 -4.98 11.43
N GLU A 86 3.59 -5.70 10.75
CA GLU A 86 3.82 -6.08 9.36
C GLU A 86 4.01 -4.81 8.52
N ASN A 87 5.08 -4.76 7.74
CA ASN A 87 5.31 -3.68 6.80
C ASN A 87 4.71 -3.96 5.43
N LYS A 88 4.36 -5.22 5.18
CA LYS A 88 3.84 -5.71 3.90
C LYS A 88 2.83 -6.82 4.15
N ARG A 89 1.74 -6.81 3.37
CA ARG A 89 0.70 -7.83 3.44
C ARG A 89 0.20 -8.21 2.07
N VAL A 90 0.18 -9.50 1.78
CA VAL A 90 -0.45 -10.06 0.58
C VAL A 90 -1.94 -10.22 0.88
N LEU A 91 -2.80 -9.60 0.06
CA LEU A 91 -4.26 -9.66 0.18
C LEU A 91 -4.89 -10.64 -0.80
N TYR A 92 -4.23 -10.84 -1.92
CA TYR A 92 -4.68 -11.75 -2.96
C TYR A 92 -3.47 -12.33 -3.69
N GLU A 93 -3.49 -13.64 -3.95
CA GLU A 93 -2.45 -14.30 -4.73
C GLU A 93 -3.08 -15.48 -5.48
N LYS A 94 -3.11 -15.39 -6.79
CA LYS A 94 -3.59 -16.44 -7.66
C LYS A 94 -2.88 -16.39 -9.01
N GLU A 95 -2.30 -17.52 -9.42
CA GLU A 95 -1.63 -17.75 -10.71
C GLU A 95 -0.71 -16.59 -11.14
N LYS A 96 -1.27 -15.60 -11.85
CA LYS A 96 -0.52 -14.49 -12.45
C LYS A 96 -0.78 -13.13 -11.80
N CYS A 97 -1.68 -13.06 -10.83
CA CYS A 97 -2.00 -11.82 -10.13
C CYS A 97 -1.72 -11.94 -8.65
N LYS A 98 -0.93 -10.99 -8.16
CA LYS A 98 -0.66 -10.83 -6.73
C LYS A 98 -0.96 -9.40 -6.33
N ILE A 99 -1.75 -9.22 -5.28
CA ILE A 99 -2.07 -7.89 -4.75
C ILE A 99 -1.50 -7.81 -3.35
N THR A 100 -0.57 -6.89 -3.19
CA THR A 100 0.14 -6.64 -1.95
C THR A 100 -0.11 -5.21 -1.50
N VAL A 101 -0.29 -5.00 -0.21
CA VAL A 101 -0.30 -3.67 0.41
C VAL A 101 0.92 -3.55 1.30
N GLU A 102 1.65 -2.47 1.17
CA GLU A 102 2.88 -2.26 1.92
C GLU A 102 3.07 -0.78 2.31
N TYR A 103 3.81 -0.56 3.40
CA TYR A 103 4.25 0.78 3.74
C TYR A 103 5.54 1.10 3.00
N GLY A 104 5.64 2.35 2.54
CA GLY A 104 6.83 2.81 1.88
C GLY A 104 6.83 4.30 1.58
N ASP A 105 8.00 4.82 1.23
CA ASP A 105 8.11 6.14 0.65
C ASP A 105 7.95 6.05 -0.87
N PHE A 106 6.74 6.34 -1.34
CA PHE A 106 6.41 6.33 -2.77
C PHE A 106 7.31 7.26 -3.60
N ASN A 107 7.87 8.31 -2.96
CA ASN A 107 8.79 9.22 -3.61
C ASN A 107 10.09 8.51 -4.04
N ASN A 108 10.57 7.60 -3.21
CA ASN A 108 11.75 6.80 -3.55
C ASN A 108 11.47 5.88 -4.73
N ILE A 109 10.27 5.29 -4.82
CA ILE A 109 9.87 4.44 -5.94
C ILE A 109 9.84 5.21 -7.26
N ILE A 110 9.35 6.47 -7.24
CA ILE A 110 9.33 7.35 -8.43
C ILE A 110 10.73 7.80 -8.84
N SER A 111 11.63 8.04 -7.89
CA SER A 111 12.91 8.71 -8.15
C SER A 111 14.11 7.77 -8.29
N LEU A 112 13.92 6.46 -8.30
CA LEU A 112 15.01 5.49 -8.50
C LEU A 112 15.69 5.70 -9.85
N GLN A 113 17.02 5.80 -9.83
CA GLN A 113 17.82 6.14 -11.01
C GLN A 113 18.37 4.94 -11.78
N GLN A 114 18.36 3.75 -11.16
CA GLN A 114 18.78 2.52 -11.82
C GLN A 114 17.98 1.35 -11.24
N VAL A 115 17.28 0.66 -12.10
CA VAL A 115 16.45 -0.47 -11.72
C VAL A 115 16.97 -1.71 -12.42
N SER A 116 17.14 -2.78 -11.67
CA SER A 116 17.57 -4.07 -12.22
C SER A 116 16.49 -4.77 -13.04
N GLU A 117 15.24 -4.51 -12.71
CA GLU A 117 14.05 -5.04 -13.40
C GLU A 117 13.07 -3.90 -13.65
N PRO A 118 12.50 -3.79 -14.86
CA PRO A 118 11.52 -2.77 -15.15
C PRO A 118 10.27 -2.95 -14.27
N TYR A 119 9.65 -1.84 -13.89
CA TYR A 119 8.38 -1.80 -13.20
C TYR A 119 7.56 -0.58 -13.61
N THR A 120 6.27 -0.65 -13.39
CA THR A 120 5.34 0.44 -13.69
C THR A 120 4.93 1.16 -12.40
N VAL A 121 4.93 2.50 -12.44
CA VAL A 121 4.46 3.36 -11.34
C VAL A 121 3.24 4.15 -11.79
N VAL A 122 2.15 4.01 -11.06
CA VAL A 122 0.93 4.78 -11.32
C VAL A 122 1.04 6.16 -10.67
N ILE A 123 0.85 7.20 -11.48
CA ILE A 123 0.90 8.61 -11.07
C ILE A 123 -0.48 9.24 -11.24
N PRO A 124 -1.22 9.51 -10.16
CA PRO A 124 -2.48 10.24 -10.26
C PRO A 124 -2.22 11.71 -10.64
N ILE A 125 -2.90 12.19 -11.66
CA ILE A 125 -2.82 13.55 -12.16
C ILE A 125 -4.22 14.20 -12.23
N ASN A 126 -4.27 15.52 -12.42
CA ASN A 126 -5.51 16.21 -12.74
C ASN A 126 -5.75 16.25 -14.27
N ASN A 127 -6.91 16.74 -14.67
CA ASN A 127 -7.32 16.78 -16.07
C ASN A 127 -6.68 17.92 -16.91
N SER A 128 -5.93 18.82 -16.32
CA SER A 128 -5.29 19.93 -17.03
C SER A 128 -3.95 19.51 -17.62
N LEU A 129 -3.94 19.23 -18.91
CA LEU A 129 -2.72 18.84 -19.61
C LEU A 129 -1.76 20.03 -19.86
N GLU A 130 -2.27 21.25 -19.91
CA GLU A 130 -1.44 22.46 -20.00
C GLU A 130 -0.50 22.61 -18.81
N HIS A 131 -0.95 22.19 -17.63
CA HIS A 131 -0.17 22.24 -16.40
C HIS A 131 0.60 20.95 -16.08
N LEU A 132 0.51 19.95 -16.96
CA LEU A 132 1.16 18.65 -16.70
C LEU A 132 2.69 18.81 -16.57
N THR A 133 3.28 19.69 -17.36
CA THR A 133 4.72 19.97 -17.39
C THR A 133 5.12 21.26 -16.67
N ASP A 134 4.15 21.98 -16.10
CA ASP A 134 4.40 23.25 -15.42
C ASP A 134 4.70 23.03 -13.93
N VAL A 135 5.99 23.15 -13.60
CA VAL A 135 6.49 23.02 -12.23
C VAL A 135 5.95 24.10 -11.30
N SER A 136 5.56 25.26 -11.84
CA SER A 136 5.06 26.40 -11.04
C SER A 136 3.65 26.13 -10.48
N VAL A 137 2.84 25.39 -11.20
CA VAL A 137 1.45 25.04 -10.83
C VAL A 137 1.37 23.73 -10.07
N THR A 138 2.29 22.80 -10.36
CA THR A 138 2.28 21.48 -9.73
C THR A 138 2.89 21.54 -8.33
N LYS A 139 2.15 21.09 -7.31
CA LYS A 139 2.67 21.06 -5.94
C LYS A 139 3.90 20.16 -5.83
N PRO A 140 5.08 20.71 -5.44
CA PRO A 140 6.36 19.99 -5.52
C PRO A 140 6.45 18.70 -4.70
N LYS A 141 5.60 18.57 -3.67
CA LYS A 141 5.54 17.39 -2.77
C LYS A 141 4.42 16.41 -3.14
N SER A 142 3.64 16.69 -4.18
CA SER A 142 2.66 15.73 -4.69
C SER A 142 3.37 14.63 -5.48
N THR A 143 2.72 13.48 -5.62
CA THR A 143 3.19 12.37 -6.45
C THR A 143 3.48 12.85 -7.89
N HIS A 144 2.58 13.63 -8.46
CA HIS A 144 2.76 14.27 -9.77
C HIS A 144 3.98 15.19 -9.79
N GLY A 145 4.16 16.07 -8.78
CA GLY A 145 5.30 17.00 -8.74
C GLY A 145 6.66 16.31 -8.61
N ILE A 146 6.72 15.20 -7.90
CA ILE A 146 7.95 14.41 -7.77
C ILE A 146 8.25 13.68 -9.08
N TRP A 147 7.24 13.06 -9.69
CA TRP A 147 7.37 12.46 -11.02
C TRP A 147 7.85 13.50 -12.05
N LEU A 148 7.22 14.67 -12.11
CA LEU A 148 7.58 15.73 -13.05
C LEU A 148 9.04 16.14 -12.91
N LYS A 149 9.54 16.32 -11.69
CA LYS A 149 10.96 16.63 -11.45
C LYS A 149 11.88 15.51 -11.96
N THR A 150 11.50 14.26 -11.74
CA THR A 150 12.28 13.10 -12.21
C THR A 150 12.29 13.02 -13.71
N ALA A 151 11.14 13.20 -14.38
CA ALA A 151 11.03 13.21 -15.83
C ALA A 151 11.81 14.37 -16.45
N LEU A 152 11.66 15.60 -15.94
CA LEU A 152 12.40 16.77 -16.44
C LEU A 152 13.90 16.59 -16.33
N ARG A 153 14.39 16.00 -15.23
CA ARG A 153 15.81 15.69 -15.07
C ARG A 153 16.28 14.68 -16.10
N TYR A 154 15.55 13.58 -16.30
CA TYR A 154 15.87 12.55 -17.28
C TYR A 154 15.98 13.15 -18.70
N TYR A 155 15.00 13.94 -19.13
CA TYR A 155 15.03 14.57 -20.45
C TYR A 155 16.13 15.62 -20.57
N ALA A 156 16.47 16.34 -19.51
CA ALA A 156 17.58 17.30 -19.50
C ALA A 156 18.94 16.62 -19.65
N GLU A 157 19.15 15.49 -18.98
CA GLU A 157 20.37 14.68 -19.07
C GLU A 157 20.52 14.02 -20.45
N ASN A 158 19.41 13.80 -21.16
CA ASN A 158 19.38 13.17 -22.49
C ASN A 158 18.99 14.16 -23.60
N LYS A 159 19.28 15.45 -23.44
CA LYS A 159 18.86 16.53 -24.34
C LYS A 159 19.33 16.33 -25.79
N GLU A 160 20.52 15.79 -26.00
CA GLU A 160 21.05 15.47 -27.31
C GLU A 160 20.17 14.48 -28.09
N VAL A 161 19.50 13.56 -27.38
CA VAL A 161 18.63 12.56 -27.97
C VAL A 161 17.21 13.09 -28.17
N PHE A 162 16.70 13.89 -27.21
CA PHE A 162 15.29 14.24 -27.13
C PHE A 162 14.95 15.69 -27.52
N GLY A 163 15.93 16.56 -27.68
CA GLY A 163 15.69 18.00 -27.99
C GLY A 163 15.18 18.78 -26.77
N GLU A 164 14.25 19.72 -26.99
CA GLU A 164 13.70 20.51 -25.89
C GLU A 164 12.83 19.66 -24.95
N VAL A 165 13.16 19.72 -23.67
CA VAL A 165 12.59 18.86 -22.62
C VAL A 165 11.06 18.97 -22.52
N SER A 166 10.53 20.19 -22.50
CA SER A 166 9.10 20.44 -22.37
C SER A 166 8.31 19.94 -23.57
N GLN A 167 8.83 20.12 -24.77
CA GLN A 167 8.20 19.65 -26.01
C GLN A 167 8.18 18.13 -26.08
N ARG A 168 9.28 17.48 -25.68
CA ARG A 168 9.35 16.02 -25.70
C ARG A 168 8.42 15.39 -24.68
N LEU A 169 8.44 15.86 -23.43
CA LEU A 169 7.54 15.36 -22.40
C LEU A 169 6.07 15.55 -22.81
N SER A 170 5.72 16.73 -23.32
CA SER A 170 4.37 16.97 -23.82
C SER A 170 4.02 16.04 -24.98
N SER A 171 4.94 15.82 -25.95
CA SER A 171 4.67 14.92 -27.07
C SER A 171 4.48 13.47 -26.63
N ASP A 172 5.24 12.98 -25.66
CA ASP A 172 5.13 11.61 -25.18
C ASP A 172 3.84 11.38 -24.39
N VAL A 173 3.40 12.37 -23.64
CA VAL A 173 2.10 12.35 -22.95
C VAL A 173 0.95 12.48 -23.95
N LEU A 174 1.06 13.41 -24.89
CA LEU A 174 -0.03 13.74 -25.84
C LEU A 174 -0.14 12.77 -27.00
N LYS A 175 0.83 11.89 -27.23
CA LYS A 175 0.75 10.86 -28.29
C LYS A 175 -0.52 10.01 -28.23
N ASN A 176 -1.01 9.77 -27.04
CA ASN A 176 -2.17 8.93 -26.77
C ASN A 176 -3.45 9.74 -26.55
N CYS A 177 -3.40 11.07 -26.71
CA CYS A 177 -4.59 11.93 -26.58
C CYS A 177 -5.31 12.03 -27.92
N SER A 178 -6.65 12.00 -27.90
CA SER A 178 -7.44 12.37 -29.07
C SER A 178 -7.20 13.84 -29.43
N PRO A 179 -7.30 14.22 -30.71
CA PRO A 179 -7.09 15.61 -31.15
C PRO A 179 -7.97 16.65 -30.43
N GLU A 180 -9.13 16.22 -29.92
CA GLU A 180 -10.10 17.07 -29.23
C GLU A 180 -9.72 17.35 -27.76
N SER A 181 -8.84 16.52 -27.17
CA SER A 181 -8.46 16.61 -25.74
C SER A 181 -7.09 17.25 -25.49
N LYS A 182 -6.59 18.05 -26.43
CA LYS A 182 -5.24 18.66 -26.32
C LYS A 182 -5.04 19.61 -25.15
N GLN A 183 -6.11 20.13 -24.54
CA GLN A 183 -6.03 21.05 -23.40
C GLN A 183 -6.55 20.43 -22.11
N THR A 184 -7.59 19.62 -22.17
CA THR A 184 -8.19 18.98 -21.00
C THR A 184 -8.47 17.52 -21.28
N ALA A 185 -7.91 16.64 -20.45
CA ALA A 185 -8.21 15.22 -20.46
C ALA A 185 -9.50 14.93 -19.69
N LYS A 186 -10.09 13.77 -19.92
CA LYS A 186 -11.23 13.28 -19.14
C LYS A 186 -10.72 12.48 -17.93
N VAL A 187 -11.48 12.48 -16.84
CA VAL A 187 -11.20 11.57 -15.74
C VAL A 187 -11.27 10.13 -16.24
N GLY A 188 -10.25 9.34 -15.92
CA GLY A 188 -10.06 8.00 -16.44
C GLY A 188 -9.08 7.90 -17.62
N ASP A 189 -8.75 9.01 -18.29
CA ASP A 189 -7.72 8.96 -19.33
C ASP A 189 -6.38 8.51 -18.73
N CYS A 190 -5.67 7.64 -19.46
CA CYS A 190 -4.41 7.05 -19.07
C CYS A 190 -3.33 7.34 -20.10
N PHE A 191 -2.15 7.76 -19.65
CA PHE A 191 -1.01 8.06 -20.50
C PHE A 191 0.18 7.22 -20.04
N TYR A 192 0.73 6.39 -20.93
CA TYR A 192 1.82 5.49 -20.61
C TYR A 192 3.15 5.99 -21.18
N ILE A 193 4.10 6.26 -20.29
CA ILE A 193 5.43 6.76 -20.62
C ILE A 193 6.42 5.67 -20.24
N LYS A 194 7.11 5.13 -21.24
CA LYS A 194 8.06 4.03 -21.05
C LYS A 194 9.48 4.53 -20.80
N ASN A 195 10.16 3.81 -19.92
CA ASN A 195 11.62 3.82 -19.79
C ASN A 195 12.26 5.16 -19.41
N ILE A 196 11.73 5.84 -18.39
CA ILE A 196 12.47 6.92 -17.73
C ILE A 196 13.34 6.31 -16.63
N TYR A 197 14.65 6.27 -16.80
CA TYR A 197 15.61 5.57 -15.92
C TYR A 197 15.29 4.08 -15.67
N GLY A 198 14.67 3.40 -16.65
CA GLY A 198 14.25 2.00 -16.50
C GLY A 198 12.88 1.81 -15.84
N VAL A 199 12.20 2.89 -15.48
CA VAL A 199 10.87 2.88 -14.89
C VAL A 199 9.81 3.28 -15.90
N ASN A 200 8.71 2.57 -15.94
CA ASN A 200 7.53 2.94 -16.72
C ASN A 200 6.55 3.73 -15.85
N TYR A 201 5.89 4.73 -16.40
CA TYR A 201 4.94 5.56 -15.67
C TYR A 201 3.58 5.54 -16.35
N LEU A 202 2.56 5.18 -15.59
CA LEU A 202 1.18 5.28 -15.98
C LEU A 202 0.55 6.51 -15.31
N LEU A 203 0.38 7.58 -16.08
CA LEU A 203 -0.32 8.77 -15.62
C LEU A 203 -1.82 8.52 -15.73
N VAL A 204 -2.55 8.67 -14.64
CA VAL A 204 -4.02 8.46 -14.60
C VAL A 204 -4.70 9.75 -14.19
N VAL A 205 -5.62 10.23 -15.00
CA VAL A 205 -6.43 11.39 -14.68
C VAL A 205 -7.48 10.98 -13.65
N THR A 206 -7.33 11.45 -12.43
CA THR A 206 -8.18 11.04 -11.29
C THR A 206 -9.07 12.14 -10.76
N CYS A 207 -8.87 13.39 -11.19
CA CYS A 207 -9.61 14.53 -10.68
C CYS A 207 -9.67 15.68 -11.70
N THR A 208 -10.64 16.56 -11.51
CA THR A 208 -10.80 17.77 -12.29
C THR A 208 -10.15 18.96 -11.57
N LEU A 209 -9.41 19.77 -12.30
CA LEU A 209 -8.81 21.00 -11.77
C LEU A 209 -9.78 22.16 -11.95
N HIS A 210 -10.24 22.74 -10.84
CA HIS A 210 -11.03 23.97 -10.83
C HIS A 210 -10.18 25.12 -10.28
N LYS A 211 -9.78 26.03 -11.15
CA LYS A 211 -8.85 27.14 -10.81
C LYS A 211 -7.54 26.62 -10.20
N THR A 212 -7.48 26.55 -8.87
CA THR A 212 -6.28 26.12 -8.11
C THR A 212 -6.52 24.89 -7.25
N GLN A 213 -7.73 24.34 -7.26
CA GLN A 213 -8.09 23.19 -6.46
C GLN A 213 -8.51 22.02 -7.36
N SER A 214 -8.03 20.85 -7.03
CA SER A 214 -8.45 19.61 -7.69
C SER A 214 -9.64 19.05 -6.93
N GLU A 215 -10.70 18.71 -7.65
CA GLU A 215 -11.90 18.10 -7.09
C GLU A 215 -12.14 16.74 -7.75
N CYS A 216 -12.61 15.79 -6.98
CA CYS A 216 -12.96 14.47 -7.44
C CYS A 216 -14.25 14.02 -6.78
N SER A 217 -15.27 13.75 -7.57
CA SER A 217 -16.51 13.13 -7.08
C SER A 217 -16.33 11.62 -6.88
N ASP A 218 -17.21 10.99 -6.10
CA ASP A 218 -17.18 9.54 -5.91
C ASP A 218 -17.25 8.79 -7.26
N LEU A 219 -18.11 9.24 -8.18
CA LEU A 219 -18.26 8.64 -9.52
C LEU A 219 -16.96 8.76 -10.31
N GLN A 220 -16.35 9.94 -10.36
CA GLN A 220 -15.06 10.16 -11.04
C GLN A 220 -13.96 9.29 -10.45
N TYR A 221 -13.95 9.09 -9.15
CA TYR A 221 -13.00 8.21 -8.48
C TYR A 221 -13.14 6.75 -8.95
N PHE A 222 -14.35 6.23 -8.98
CA PHE A 222 -14.64 4.88 -9.48
C PHE A 222 -14.27 4.74 -10.96
N ASP A 223 -14.64 5.69 -11.80
CA ASP A 223 -14.32 5.69 -13.23
C ASP A 223 -12.82 5.72 -13.45
N GLY A 224 -12.10 6.58 -12.72
CA GLY A 224 -10.65 6.66 -12.79
C GLY A 224 -9.96 5.34 -12.42
N LEU A 225 -10.40 4.69 -11.34
CA LEU A 225 -9.88 3.38 -10.93
C LEU A 225 -10.21 2.29 -11.95
N GLN A 226 -11.42 2.27 -12.50
CA GLN A 226 -11.85 1.30 -13.48
C GLN A 226 -11.02 1.39 -14.77
N HIS A 227 -10.84 2.59 -15.32
CA HIS A 227 -10.02 2.82 -16.51
C HIS A 227 -8.55 2.49 -16.27
N MET A 228 -8.00 2.84 -15.10
CA MET A 228 -6.65 2.43 -14.71
C MET A 228 -6.49 0.90 -14.74
N ILE A 229 -7.42 0.17 -14.15
CA ILE A 229 -7.40 -1.30 -14.12
C ILE A 229 -7.52 -1.87 -15.53
N GLU A 230 -8.40 -1.32 -16.37
CA GLU A 230 -8.55 -1.75 -17.75
C GLU A 230 -7.28 -1.50 -18.56
N PHE A 231 -6.63 -0.36 -18.36
CA PHE A 231 -5.37 -0.03 -19.01
C PHE A 231 -4.27 -1.02 -18.59
N LEU A 232 -4.10 -1.24 -17.28
CA LEU A 232 -3.15 -2.20 -16.75
C LEU A 232 -3.36 -3.61 -17.33
N SER A 233 -4.61 -4.00 -17.53
CA SER A 233 -4.94 -5.34 -18.06
C SER A 233 -4.65 -5.52 -19.55
N LYS A 234 -4.51 -4.43 -20.33
CA LYS A 234 -4.40 -4.50 -21.80
C LYS A 234 -3.05 -4.01 -22.33
N GLU A 235 -2.49 -2.97 -21.73
CA GLU A 235 -1.41 -2.18 -22.32
C GLU A 235 -0.07 -2.31 -21.58
N CYS A 236 -0.08 -2.77 -20.32
CA CYS A 236 1.16 -2.99 -19.57
C CYS A 236 1.77 -4.35 -19.87
N ASP A 237 3.09 -4.42 -19.85
CA ASP A 237 3.81 -5.66 -20.09
C ASP A 237 3.47 -6.68 -18.99
N LEU A 238 3.19 -7.92 -19.41
CA LEU A 238 2.77 -8.99 -18.50
C LEU A 238 3.86 -9.31 -17.48
N GLN A 239 3.46 -9.53 -16.22
CA GLN A 239 4.31 -9.89 -15.09
C GLN A 239 5.19 -8.76 -14.52
N GLU A 240 5.09 -7.52 -15.03
CA GLU A 240 5.72 -6.38 -14.38
C GLU A 240 5.15 -6.13 -12.98
N LYS A 241 6.00 -5.63 -12.08
CA LYS A 241 5.54 -5.06 -10.81
C LYS A 241 4.88 -3.72 -11.06
N VAL A 242 3.71 -3.51 -10.49
CA VAL A 242 2.97 -2.25 -10.59
C VAL A 242 2.82 -1.63 -9.21
N TYR A 243 3.35 -0.42 -9.04
CA TYR A 243 3.25 0.33 -7.79
C TYR A 243 2.16 1.39 -7.90
N ILE A 244 1.21 1.36 -6.97
CA ILE A 244 0.04 2.26 -6.96
C ILE A 244 -0.02 2.98 -5.61
N PRO A 245 -0.02 4.33 -5.55
CA PRO A 245 -0.26 5.06 -4.30
C PRO A 245 -1.74 5.00 -3.91
N ILE A 246 -2.10 5.41 -2.70
CA ILE A 246 -3.50 5.67 -2.38
C ILE A 246 -3.98 6.85 -3.24
N ILE A 247 -4.80 6.54 -4.23
CA ILE A 247 -5.39 7.54 -5.12
C ILE A 247 -6.47 8.33 -4.36
N GLY A 248 -6.53 9.64 -4.56
CA GLY A 248 -7.52 10.51 -3.91
C GLY A 248 -7.17 10.96 -2.49
N GLY A 249 -6.17 10.33 -1.84
CA GLY A 249 -5.78 10.64 -0.46
C GLY A 249 -4.95 11.90 -0.24
N GLY A 250 -4.59 12.60 -1.32
CA GLY A 250 -3.75 13.78 -1.26
C GLY A 250 -4.48 15.09 -1.54
N TYR A 251 -4.09 15.75 -2.63
CA TYR A 251 -4.60 17.06 -3.02
C TYR A 251 -5.90 17.03 -3.86
N ALA A 252 -6.49 15.87 -4.07
CA ALA A 252 -7.73 15.72 -4.85
C ALA A 252 -9.00 16.12 -4.08
N PHE A 253 -8.88 16.57 -2.84
CA PHE A 253 -9.97 17.05 -1.98
C PHE A 253 -11.21 16.15 -1.96
N MET A 254 -11.02 14.85 -1.96
CA MET A 254 -12.13 13.94 -1.70
C MET A 254 -12.53 14.00 -0.22
N ASN A 255 -13.83 14.07 0.04
CA ASN A 255 -14.34 14.03 1.41
C ASN A 255 -14.38 12.59 1.97
N LYS A 256 -13.28 11.86 1.79
CA LYS A 256 -13.09 10.48 2.22
C LYS A 256 -11.81 10.35 3.02
N SER A 257 -11.78 9.45 3.97
CA SER A 257 -10.54 9.07 4.66
C SER A 257 -9.64 8.22 3.74
N ASN A 258 -8.34 8.29 3.94
CA ASN A 258 -7.40 7.41 3.23
C ASN A 258 -7.73 5.92 3.40
N GLN A 259 -8.34 5.55 4.51
CA GLN A 259 -8.77 4.19 4.81
C GLN A 259 -9.95 3.75 3.94
N GLU A 260 -10.93 4.64 3.72
CA GLU A 260 -12.07 4.39 2.81
C GLU A 260 -11.59 4.28 1.37
N LEU A 261 -10.71 5.20 0.92
CA LEU A 261 -10.13 5.18 -0.42
C LEU A 261 -9.34 3.90 -0.67
N LEU A 262 -8.48 3.51 0.27
CA LEU A 262 -7.72 2.26 0.19
C LEU A 262 -8.64 1.05 0.11
N SER A 263 -9.72 0.99 0.91
CA SER A 263 -10.66 -0.12 0.88
C SER A 263 -11.32 -0.27 -0.49
N VAL A 264 -11.77 0.83 -1.08
CA VAL A 264 -12.37 0.84 -2.43
C VAL A 264 -11.36 0.38 -3.49
N MET A 265 -10.12 0.91 -3.44
CA MET A 265 -9.06 0.49 -4.37
C MET A 265 -8.82 -1.02 -4.29
N ILE A 266 -8.66 -1.56 -3.08
CA ILE A 266 -8.41 -2.99 -2.89
C ILE A 266 -9.59 -3.81 -3.40
N GLU A 267 -10.83 -3.43 -3.08
CA GLU A 267 -12.02 -4.14 -3.54
C GLU A 267 -12.11 -4.18 -5.07
N MET A 268 -11.82 -3.07 -5.74
CA MET A 268 -11.80 -3.01 -7.21
C MET A 268 -10.66 -3.83 -7.82
N LEU A 269 -9.45 -3.78 -7.24
CA LEU A 269 -8.32 -4.59 -7.70
C LEU A 269 -8.59 -6.09 -7.53
N VAL A 270 -9.11 -6.51 -6.37
CA VAL A 270 -9.44 -7.92 -6.10
C VAL A 270 -10.58 -8.39 -7.00
N TYR A 271 -11.62 -7.59 -7.20
CA TYR A 271 -12.75 -7.92 -8.09
C TYR A 271 -12.28 -8.14 -9.54
N ASN A 272 -11.33 -7.34 -10.01
CA ASN A 272 -10.78 -7.43 -11.37
C ASN A 272 -9.51 -8.29 -11.46
N SER A 273 -9.12 -9.00 -10.42
CA SER A 273 -7.87 -9.76 -10.35
C SER A 273 -7.72 -10.83 -11.43
N ASN A 274 -8.84 -11.36 -11.95
CA ASN A 274 -8.85 -12.31 -13.05
C ASN A 274 -8.43 -11.71 -14.40
N LYS A 275 -8.51 -10.38 -14.55
CA LYS A 275 -8.06 -9.63 -15.74
C LYS A 275 -6.63 -9.13 -15.60
N LEU A 276 -6.17 -8.96 -14.37
CA LEU A 276 -4.84 -8.45 -14.06
C LEU A 276 -3.81 -9.60 -14.06
N GLN A 277 -2.66 -9.37 -14.70
CA GLN A 277 -1.58 -10.35 -14.77
C GLN A 277 -0.28 -9.75 -14.23
N HIS A 278 -0.37 -9.04 -13.11
CA HIS A 278 0.70 -8.23 -12.53
C HIS A 278 0.89 -8.54 -11.05
N ASP A 279 2.11 -8.28 -10.55
CA ASP A 279 2.40 -8.17 -9.13
C ASP A 279 2.12 -6.73 -8.68
N ILE A 280 0.93 -6.48 -8.14
CA ILE A 280 0.44 -5.14 -7.77
C ILE A 280 0.81 -4.83 -6.34
N HIS A 281 1.48 -3.72 -6.14
CA HIS A 281 1.90 -3.17 -4.86
C HIS A 281 1.15 -1.87 -4.57
N VAL A 282 0.17 -1.91 -3.67
CA VAL A 282 -0.47 -0.68 -3.17
C VAL A 282 0.37 -0.13 -2.04
N VAL A 283 0.97 1.04 -2.27
CA VAL A 283 1.92 1.65 -1.34
C VAL A 283 1.23 2.69 -0.47
N ILE A 284 1.24 2.44 0.84
CA ILE A 284 0.78 3.37 1.86
C ILE A 284 1.97 4.18 2.33
N TYR A 285 1.87 5.51 2.25
CA TYR A 285 2.93 6.39 2.73
C TYR A 285 3.22 6.15 4.22
N ASP A 286 4.49 5.98 4.58
CA ASP A 286 4.92 5.60 5.94
C ASP A 286 4.32 6.45 7.07
N LYS A 287 4.08 7.74 6.81
CA LYS A 287 3.44 8.63 7.80
C LYS A 287 2.00 8.26 8.13
N LEU A 288 1.33 7.53 7.24
CA LEU A 288 -0.04 7.05 7.43
C LEU A 288 -0.11 5.72 8.19
N LYS A 289 1.04 5.13 8.56
CA LYS A 289 1.12 3.85 9.26
C LYS A 289 0.29 3.79 10.55
N LYS A 290 0.17 4.91 11.24
CA LYS A 290 -0.65 5.02 12.47
C LYS A 290 -2.15 5.10 12.18
N ASP A 291 -2.49 5.70 11.02
CA ASP A 291 -3.88 5.94 10.63
C ASP A 291 -4.47 4.76 9.86
N ILE A 292 -3.63 4.00 9.16
CA ILE A 292 -4.01 2.85 8.34
C ILE A 292 -3.14 1.64 8.70
N PRO A 293 -3.37 0.97 9.82
CA PRO A 293 -2.62 -0.23 10.17
C PRO A 293 -3.01 -1.40 9.25
N LEU A 294 -2.02 -2.20 8.79
CA LEU A 294 -2.27 -3.31 7.84
C LEU A 294 -3.19 -4.40 8.38
N TYR A 295 -3.32 -4.56 9.69
CA TYR A 295 -4.27 -5.52 10.26
C TYR A 295 -5.74 -5.15 9.97
N TYR A 296 -6.04 -3.89 9.63
CA TYR A 296 -7.36 -3.47 9.15
C TYR A 296 -7.78 -4.24 7.89
N LEU A 297 -6.83 -4.70 7.10
CA LEU A 297 -7.03 -5.40 5.85
C LEU A 297 -7.29 -6.91 6.03
N ASN A 298 -7.38 -7.42 7.27
CA ASN A 298 -7.69 -8.83 7.56
C ASN A 298 -9.04 -9.31 6.97
N LYS A 299 -9.93 -8.38 6.66
CA LYS A 299 -11.23 -8.69 6.07
C LYS A 299 -11.16 -9.23 4.63
N TYR A 300 -9.99 -9.09 3.98
CA TYR A 300 -9.77 -9.53 2.60
C TYR A 300 -9.07 -10.90 2.49
N ASN A 301 -8.73 -11.53 3.62
CA ASN A 301 -8.11 -12.86 3.71
C ASN A 301 -9.12 -13.93 4.08
#